data_a16f5e22ca075c8b9480da5d2d1429a8
#
_entry.id   a16f5e22ca075c8b9480da5d2d1429a8
#
_cell.length_a   1.000
_cell.length_b   1.000
_cell.length_c   1.000
_cell.angle_alpha   90.00
_cell.angle_beta   90.00
_cell.angle_gamma   90.00
#
_symmetry.space_group_name_H-M   'P 1'
#
loop_
_entity.id
_entity.type
_entity.pdbx_description
1 polymer ?
#
loop_
_entity_poly.entity_id
_entity_poly.type
_entity_poly.pdbx_seq_one_letter_code
_entity_poly.pdbx_strand_id
1 'polypeptide(L)'
;DKHFGLDFQVMGRVADVIKEDSPRAVQELRNMGIRVVMLTGDNARTAAAIGRQAGVNEVIAGVLPDGKENVIRKLREQGEVMMVGDGINDAPALAYADVGISLGSKSTDIAMETSDVVINRDDPMMIPELRRLARATMRIVQQNFAMVIGINTVGLILGAASGISVLASALMHNMSTILVVANSLRLMVFPPMEG
;
A
#
# COMPACT_ATOMS: atom_id res chain seq x y z
N ASP A 1 15.77 -18.14 1.98
CA ASP A 1 14.57 -17.37 1.67
C ASP A 1 14.13 -16.64 2.93
N LYS A 2 14.73 -15.47 3.18
CA LYS A 2 14.20 -14.56 4.18
C LYS A 2 13.06 -13.79 3.50
N HIS A 3 11.83 -14.19 3.79
CA HIS A 3 10.67 -13.42 3.52
C HIS A 3 10.85 -12.04 4.18
N PHE A 4 10.94 -11.00 3.38
CA PHE A 4 10.58 -9.66 3.79
C PHE A 4 9.05 -9.68 3.97
N GLY A 5 8.59 -10.34 5.02
CA GLY A 5 7.24 -10.29 5.50
C GLY A 5 7.09 -8.98 6.26
N LEU A 6 6.78 -7.92 5.55
CA LEU A 6 6.24 -6.72 6.18
C LEU A 6 4.85 -7.12 6.66
N ASP A 7 4.69 -7.31 7.96
CA ASP A 7 3.40 -7.55 8.61
C ASP A 7 2.59 -6.25 8.57
N PHE A 8 1.94 -6.00 7.44
CA PHE A 8 1.04 -4.87 7.31
C PHE A 8 -0.27 -5.16 8.03
N GLN A 9 -0.69 -4.21 8.84
CA GLN A 9 -2.02 -4.18 9.43
C GLN A 9 -2.82 -3.08 8.75
N VAL A 10 -3.98 -3.42 8.21
CA VAL A 10 -4.93 -2.44 7.67
C VAL A 10 -5.97 -2.15 8.73
N MET A 11 -6.09 -0.89 9.08
CA MET A 11 -7.07 -0.38 10.01
C MET A 11 -8.03 0.54 9.27
N GLY A 12 -9.32 0.31 9.41
CA GLY A 12 -10.33 1.14 8.77
C GLY A 12 -11.56 1.31 9.64
N ARG A 13 -12.23 2.46 9.46
CA ARG A 13 -13.58 2.68 9.96
C ARG A 13 -14.54 1.98 9.02
N VAL A 14 -15.27 1.00 9.53
CA VAL A 14 -16.47 0.51 8.84
C VAL A 14 -17.59 1.48 9.22
N ALA A 15 -18.22 2.10 8.22
CA ALA A 15 -19.36 3.00 8.41
C ALA A 15 -20.51 2.26 9.08
N ASP A 16 -21.53 2.97 9.60
CA ASP A 16 -22.70 2.45 10.28
C ASP A 16 -23.45 1.33 9.51
N VAL A 17 -23.19 1.24 8.21
CA VAL A 17 -23.65 0.15 7.33
C VAL A 17 -22.44 -0.41 6.60
N ILE A 18 -22.26 -1.75 6.68
CA ILE A 18 -21.24 -2.45 5.91
C ILE A 18 -21.57 -2.29 4.43
N LYS A 19 -20.64 -1.77 3.65
CA LYS A 19 -20.77 -1.75 2.19
C LYS A 19 -20.73 -3.18 1.66
N GLU A 20 -21.47 -3.44 0.62
CA GLU A 20 -21.61 -4.77 0.01
C GLU A 20 -20.25 -5.41 -0.29
N ASP A 21 -19.28 -4.62 -0.75
CA ASP A 21 -17.94 -5.08 -1.11
C ASP A 21 -16.94 -5.14 0.06
N SER A 22 -17.29 -4.65 1.26
CA SER A 22 -16.37 -4.65 2.41
C SER A 22 -15.89 -6.06 2.82
N PRO A 23 -16.76 -7.09 2.91
CA PRO A 23 -16.29 -8.43 3.24
C PRO A 23 -15.35 -9.03 2.19
N ARG A 24 -15.60 -8.73 0.92
CA ARG A 24 -14.72 -9.15 -0.19
C ARG A 24 -13.35 -8.47 -0.11
N ALA A 25 -13.31 -7.17 0.12
CA ALA A 25 -12.07 -6.43 0.28
C ALA A 25 -11.25 -6.93 1.47
N VAL A 26 -11.90 -7.18 2.63
CA VAL A 26 -11.27 -7.76 3.81
C VAL A 26 -10.69 -9.14 3.51
N GLN A 27 -11.46 -10.00 2.83
CA GLN A 27 -10.99 -11.33 2.45
C GLN A 27 -9.77 -11.28 1.53
N GLU A 28 -9.75 -10.38 0.54
CA GLU A 28 -8.62 -10.19 -0.35
C GLU A 28 -7.36 -9.72 0.39
N LEU A 29 -7.49 -8.78 1.31
CA LEU A 29 -6.38 -8.33 2.15
C LEU A 29 -5.84 -9.47 3.03
N ARG A 30 -6.71 -10.26 3.64
CA ARG A 30 -6.32 -11.45 4.42
C ARG A 30 -5.60 -12.50 3.57
N ASN A 31 -6.06 -12.74 2.34
CA ASN A 31 -5.39 -13.63 1.38
C ASN A 31 -3.98 -13.13 1.02
N MET A 32 -3.74 -11.82 1.12
CA MET A 32 -2.41 -11.22 0.94
C MET A 32 -1.51 -11.32 2.18
N GLY A 33 -1.99 -11.94 3.27
CA GLY A 33 -1.28 -12.04 4.55
C GLY A 33 -1.38 -10.79 5.42
N ILE A 34 -2.34 -9.91 5.15
CA ILE A 34 -2.53 -8.67 5.90
C ILE A 34 -3.54 -8.91 7.02
N ARG A 35 -3.20 -8.51 8.25
CA ARG A 35 -4.11 -8.50 9.38
C ARG A 35 -5.02 -7.28 9.28
N VAL A 36 -6.33 -7.50 9.22
CA VAL A 36 -7.33 -6.42 9.13
C VAL A 36 -7.94 -6.19 10.50
N VAL A 37 -7.81 -4.96 11.00
CA VAL A 37 -8.32 -4.52 12.30
C VAL A 37 -9.38 -3.44 12.09
N MET A 38 -10.56 -3.61 12.69
CA MET A 38 -11.60 -2.60 12.69
C MET A 38 -11.48 -1.72 13.93
N LEU A 39 -11.37 -0.41 13.72
CA LEU A 39 -11.32 0.60 14.78
C LEU A 39 -12.59 1.46 14.73
N THR A 40 -13.36 1.49 15.81
CA THR A 40 -14.62 2.21 15.85
C THR A 40 -14.91 2.84 17.22
N GLY A 41 -15.64 3.96 17.20
CA GLY A 41 -16.19 4.58 18.41
C GLY A 41 -17.46 3.89 18.94
N ASP A 42 -18.04 2.95 18.19
CA ASP A 42 -19.25 2.24 18.57
C ASP A 42 -19.06 1.39 19.82
N ASN A 43 -20.18 1.01 20.44
CA ASN A 43 -20.14 0.07 21.57
C ASN A 43 -19.66 -1.33 21.10
N ALA A 44 -19.05 -2.07 22.03
CA ALA A 44 -18.44 -3.37 21.76
C ALA A 44 -19.42 -4.40 21.13
N ARG A 45 -20.70 -4.35 21.46
CA ARG A 45 -21.70 -5.29 20.95
C ARG A 45 -21.98 -5.05 19.45
N THR A 46 -22.20 -3.80 19.08
CA THR A 46 -22.42 -3.38 17.69
C THR A 46 -21.17 -3.63 16.86
N ALA A 47 -20.02 -3.18 17.35
CA ALA A 47 -18.75 -3.36 16.70
C ALA A 47 -18.41 -4.83 16.43
N ALA A 48 -18.65 -5.72 17.42
CA ALA A 48 -18.40 -7.15 17.25
C ALA A 48 -19.34 -7.80 16.20
N ALA A 49 -20.58 -7.34 16.10
CA ALA A 49 -21.50 -7.82 15.06
C ALA A 49 -21.04 -7.41 13.66
N ILE A 50 -20.69 -6.14 13.48
CA ILE A 50 -20.18 -5.56 12.23
C ILE A 50 -18.86 -6.24 11.84
N GLY A 51 -17.92 -6.38 12.78
CA GLY A 51 -16.62 -7.00 12.51
C GLY A 51 -16.72 -8.45 12.07
N ARG A 52 -17.64 -9.22 12.66
CA ARG A 52 -17.91 -10.61 12.20
C ARG A 52 -18.48 -10.64 10.79
N GLN A 53 -19.40 -9.75 10.47
CA GLN A 53 -20.01 -9.68 9.14
C GLN A 53 -18.97 -9.22 8.10
N ALA A 54 -18.08 -8.28 8.44
CA ALA A 54 -16.99 -7.85 7.58
C ALA A 54 -15.84 -8.87 7.47
N GLY A 55 -15.74 -9.82 8.39
CA GLY A 55 -14.70 -10.86 8.39
C GLY A 55 -13.33 -10.35 8.84
N VAL A 56 -13.25 -9.25 9.61
CA VAL A 56 -11.99 -8.71 10.12
C VAL A 56 -11.33 -9.64 11.14
N ASN A 57 -10.01 -9.49 11.33
CA ASN A 57 -9.25 -10.30 12.28
C ASN A 57 -9.47 -9.86 13.73
N GLU A 58 -9.67 -8.55 13.94
CA GLU A 58 -9.82 -7.96 15.25
C GLU A 58 -10.73 -6.74 15.20
N VAL A 59 -11.39 -6.47 16.33
CA VAL A 59 -12.26 -5.31 16.53
C VAL A 59 -11.82 -4.57 17.79
N ILE A 60 -11.50 -3.28 17.65
CA ILE A 60 -11.20 -2.37 18.74
C ILE A 60 -12.32 -1.34 18.79
N ALA A 61 -13.21 -1.50 19.76
CA ALA A 61 -14.43 -0.73 19.91
C ALA A 61 -14.32 0.34 21.01
N GLY A 62 -15.24 1.32 20.99
CA GLY A 62 -15.33 2.36 22.02
C GLY A 62 -14.17 3.35 22.04
N VAL A 63 -13.48 3.50 20.91
CA VAL A 63 -12.33 4.39 20.79
C VAL A 63 -12.80 5.79 20.40
N LEU A 64 -12.61 6.74 21.30
CA LEU A 64 -12.87 8.15 21.04
C LEU A 64 -11.91 8.68 19.95
N PRO A 65 -12.27 9.76 19.22
CA PRO A 65 -11.42 10.33 18.18
C PRO A 65 -9.98 10.56 18.63
N ASP A 66 -9.79 11.17 19.81
CA ASP A 66 -8.46 11.44 20.39
C ASP A 66 -7.71 10.17 20.85
N GLY A 67 -8.40 9.05 20.98
CA GLY A 67 -7.82 7.76 21.37
C GLY A 67 -7.28 6.94 20.21
N LYS A 68 -7.70 7.24 18.97
CA LYS A 68 -7.33 6.47 17.78
C LYS A 68 -5.83 6.48 17.52
N GLU A 69 -5.20 7.63 17.66
CA GLU A 69 -3.74 7.77 17.56
C GLU A 69 -2.98 6.82 18.49
N ASN A 70 -3.42 6.72 19.75
CA ASN A 70 -2.77 5.83 20.72
C ASN A 70 -2.90 4.35 20.34
N VAL A 71 -4.02 3.98 19.73
CA VAL A 71 -4.20 2.60 19.21
C VAL A 71 -3.24 2.34 18.06
N ILE A 72 -3.13 3.26 17.10
CA ILE A 72 -2.20 3.12 15.97
C ILE A 72 -0.76 3.01 16.47
N ARG A 73 -0.36 3.84 17.43
CA ARG A 73 0.97 3.79 18.04
C ARG A 73 1.31 2.42 18.62
N LYS A 74 0.36 1.81 19.33
CA LYS A 74 0.54 0.44 19.88
C LYS A 74 0.60 -0.63 18.80
N LEU A 75 -0.15 -0.48 17.71
CA LEU A 75 -0.12 -1.43 16.60
C LEU A 75 1.18 -1.33 15.80
N ARG A 76 1.74 -0.13 15.65
CA ARG A 76 3.05 0.09 15.03
C ARG A 76 4.20 -0.60 15.77
N GLU A 77 4.06 -0.86 17.07
CA GLU A 77 5.02 -1.69 17.82
C GLU A 77 5.00 -3.16 17.38
N GLN A 78 3.92 -3.60 16.73
CA GLN A 78 3.73 -4.98 16.26
C GLN A 78 4.04 -5.16 14.77
N GLY A 79 4.12 -4.08 14.00
CA GLY A 79 4.38 -4.11 12.56
C GLY A 79 3.96 -2.80 11.89
N GLU A 80 4.13 -2.71 10.57
CA GLU A 80 3.72 -1.54 9.79
C GLU A 80 2.20 -1.44 9.72
N VAL A 81 1.67 -0.24 9.92
CA VAL A 81 0.24 0.05 9.98
C VAL A 81 -0.19 0.91 8.80
N MET A 82 -1.14 0.40 8.04
CA MET A 82 -1.89 1.17 7.06
C MET A 82 -3.24 1.57 7.66
N MET A 83 -3.49 2.87 7.80
CA MET A 83 -4.77 3.40 8.25
C MET A 83 -5.63 3.79 7.05
N VAL A 84 -6.89 3.34 7.06
CA VAL A 84 -7.90 3.73 6.07
C VAL A 84 -9.01 4.48 6.78
N GLY A 85 -9.32 5.70 6.36
CA GLY A 85 -10.33 6.54 6.98
C GLY A 85 -11.01 7.48 6.01
N ASP A 86 -11.92 8.32 6.51
CA ASP A 86 -12.63 9.32 5.70
C ASP A 86 -11.83 10.64 5.52
N GLY A 87 -10.70 10.78 6.20
CA GLY A 87 -9.84 11.96 6.13
C GLY A 87 -10.31 13.17 6.92
N ILE A 88 -11.49 13.14 7.52
CA ILE A 88 -12.05 14.26 8.29
C ILE A 88 -11.88 14.01 9.80
N ASN A 89 -12.52 12.95 10.29
CA ASN A 89 -12.49 12.59 11.70
C ASN A 89 -11.26 11.78 12.08
N ASP A 90 -10.60 11.20 11.09
CA ASP A 90 -9.47 10.29 11.26
C ASP A 90 -8.12 10.95 10.90
N ALA A 91 -8.11 12.26 10.59
CA ALA A 91 -6.91 12.97 10.14
C ALA A 91 -5.67 12.77 11.05
N PRO A 92 -5.76 12.91 12.40
CA PRO A 92 -4.61 12.62 13.26
C PRO A 92 -4.15 11.16 13.17
N ALA A 93 -5.08 10.22 13.10
CA ALA A 93 -4.80 8.80 13.02
C ALA A 93 -4.14 8.43 11.68
N LEU A 94 -4.60 9.03 10.56
CA LEU A 94 -4.01 8.87 9.24
C LEU A 94 -2.56 9.36 9.21
N ALA A 95 -2.29 10.54 9.78
CA ALA A 95 -0.95 11.11 9.84
C ALA A 95 0.03 10.30 10.72
N TYR A 96 -0.48 9.54 11.70
CA TYR A 96 0.33 8.71 12.59
C TYR A 96 0.61 7.29 12.06
N ALA A 97 -0.14 6.82 11.09
CA ALA A 97 0.08 5.54 10.46
C ALA A 97 1.39 5.55 9.63
N ASP A 98 1.90 4.37 9.30
CA ASP A 98 3.03 4.28 8.36
C ASP A 98 2.58 4.58 6.93
N VAL A 99 1.29 4.29 6.62
CA VAL A 99 0.60 4.73 5.41
C VAL A 99 -0.82 5.15 5.76
N GLY A 100 -1.16 6.40 5.53
CA GLY A 100 -2.51 6.95 5.68
C GLY A 100 -3.25 6.97 4.34
N ILE A 101 -4.42 6.34 4.27
CA ILE A 101 -5.27 6.31 3.07
C ILE A 101 -6.62 6.95 3.40
N SER A 102 -6.96 8.01 2.69
CA SER A 102 -8.31 8.58 2.71
C SER A 102 -9.15 7.96 1.60
N LEU A 103 -10.31 7.39 1.97
CA LEU A 103 -11.24 6.74 1.06
C LEU A 103 -12.57 7.46 1.08
N GLY A 104 -13.06 7.91 -0.09
CA GLY A 104 -14.38 8.50 -0.26
C GLY A 104 -14.40 9.74 -1.11
N SER A 105 -15.61 10.12 -1.57
CA SER A 105 -15.86 11.25 -2.48
C SER A 105 -15.72 12.65 -1.83
N LYS A 106 -15.50 12.72 -0.53
CA LYS A 106 -15.31 13.96 0.23
C LYS A 106 -13.84 14.19 0.56
N SER A 107 -12.96 14.10 -0.45
CA SER A 107 -11.57 14.52 -0.27
C SER A 107 -11.56 16.02 0.04
N THR A 108 -11.50 16.34 1.33
CA THR A 108 -11.30 17.70 1.82
C THR A 108 -9.82 18.05 1.71
N ASP A 109 -9.49 19.33 1.69
CA ASP A 109 -8.11 19.80 1.74
C ASP A 109 -7.36 19.16 2.93
N ILE A 110 -8.06 18.91 4.04
CA ILE A 110 -7.53 18.24 5.23
C ILE A 110 -7.10 16.78 4.92
N ALA A 111 -7.93 16.03 4.18
CA ALA A 111 -7.58 14.66 3.80
C ALA A 111 -6.34 14.62 2.90
N MET A 112 -6.17 15.60 2.00
CA MET A 112 -4.99 15.72 1.15
C MET A 112 -3.72 16.10 1.92
N GLU A 113 -3.85 16.83 3.03
CA GLU A 113 -2.71 17.21 3.87
C GLU A 113 -2.29 16.10 4.84
N THR A 114 -3.20 15.22 5.24
CA THR A 114 -2.96 14.23 6.32
C THR A 114 -2.84 12.79 5.83
N SER A 115 -3.12 12.53 4.55
CA SER A 115 -3.07 11.18 3.98
C SER A 115 -1.97 11.08 2.93
N ASP A 116 -1.27 9.95 2.90
CA ASP A 116 -0.28 9.65 1.85
C ASP A 116 -0.96 9.31 0.51
N VAL A 117 -2.17 8.75 0.58
CA VAL A 117 -2.98 8.39 -0.59
C VAL A 117 -4.42 8.83 -0.40
N VAL A 118 -4.97 9.51 -1.41
CA VAL A 118 -6.38 9.90 -1.45
C VAL A 118 -7.08 9.18 -2.59
N ILE A 119 -8.13 8.44 -2.27
CA ILE A 119 -8.94 7.69 -3.23
C ILE A 119 -10.33 8.34 -3.29
N ASN A 120 -10.63 9.00 -4.40
CA ASN A 120 -11.89 9.74 -4.60
C ASN A 120 -13.12 8.82 -4.83
N ARG A 121 -12.93 7.53 -4.81
CA ARG A 121 -14.02 6.54 -4.86
C ARG A 121 -14.30 6.01 -3.48
N ASP A 122 -15.57 5.82 -3.18
CA ASP A 122 -16.02 5.25 -1.92
C ASP A 122 -16.20 3.71 -2.06
N ASP A 123 -15.16 3.05 -2.54
CA ASP A 123 -15.11 1.62 -2.85
C ASP A 123 -13.99 0.92 -2.06
N PRO A 124 -14.34 0.04 -1.10
CA PRO A 124 -13.34 -0.68 -0.30
C PRO A 124 -12.40 -1.58 -1.12
N MET A 125 -12.82 -2.04 -2.31
CA MET A 125 -12.00 -2.87 -3.17
C MET A 125 -10.76 -2.14 -3.72
N MET A 126 -10.78 -0.81 -3.70
CA MET A 126 -9.61 0.00 -4.09
C MET A 126 -8.39 -0.24 -3.18
N ILE A 127 -8.59 -0.67 -1.94
CA ILE A 127 -7.47 -0.91 -1.00
C ILE A 127 -6.64 -2.14 -1.38
N PRO A 128 -7.21 -3.36 -1.56
CA PRO A 128 -6.44 -4.49 -2.07
C PRO A 128 -5.86 -4.23 -3.46
N GLU A 129 -6.55 -3.47 -4.32
CA GLU A 129 -6.06 -3.08 -5.64
C GLU A 129 -4.81 -2.20 -5.56
N LEU A 130 -4.85 -1.15 -4.73
CA LEU A 130 -3.70 -0.30 -4.43
C LEU A 130 -2.51 -1.13 -3.94
N ARG A 131 -2.75 -2.09 -3.04
CA ARG A 131 -1.69 -2.97 -2.52
C ARG A 131 -1.07 -3.85 -3.62
N ARG A 132 -1.88 -4.38 -4.54
CA ARG A 132 -1.39 -5.15 -5.71
C ARG A 132 -0.54 -4.27 -6.62
N LEU A 133 -1.02 -3.07 -6.92
CA LEU A 133 -0.29 -2.09 -7.74
C LEU A 133 1.05 -1.71 -7.11
N ALA A 134 1.07 -1.41 -5.81
CA ALA A 134 2.30 -1.09 -5.08
C ALA A 134 3.32 -2.24 -5.14
N ARG A 135 2.87 -3.49 -4.94
CA ARG A 135 3.75 -4.67 -5.07
C ARG A 135 4.30 -4.85 -6.49
N ALA A 136 3.46 -4.63 -7.51
CA ALA A 136 3.90 -4.72 -8.91
C ALA A 136 4.93 -3.64 -9.23
N THR A 137 4.69 -2.41 -8.77
CA THR A 137 5.62 -1.28 -8.92
C THR A 137 6.96 -1.59 -8.25
N MET A 138 6.97 -2.04 -7.00
CA MET A 138 8.22 -2.39 -6.31
C MET A 138 8.99 -3.52 -6.98
N ARG A 139 8.30 -4.51 -7.53
CA ARG A 139 8.94 -5.58 -8.32
C ARG A 139 9.64 -5.03 -9.56
N ILE A 140 9.01 -4.12 -10.27
CA ILE A 140 9.60 -3.49 -11.47
C ILE A 140 10.77 -2.60 -11.08
N VAL A 141 10.67 -1.84 -9.98
CA VAL A 141 11.78 -1.04 -9.44
C VAL A 141 12.98 -1.94 -9.13
N GLN A 142 12.79 -3.05 -8.43
CA GLN A 142 13.87 -4.01 -8.13
C GLN A 142 14.48 -4.61 -9.40
N GLN A 143 13.67 -4.98 -10.39
CA GLN A 143 14.16 -5.45 -11.69
C GLN A 143 15.00 -4.40 -12.40
N ASN A 144 14.54 -3.15 -12.40
CA ASN A 144 15.26 -2.03 -13.00
C ASN A 144 16.61 -1.79 -12.31
N PHE A 145 16.65 -1.82 -10.99
CA PHE A 145 17.91 -1.71 -10.24
C PHE A 145 18.88 -2.84 -10.57
N ALA A 146 18.41 -4.09 -10.56
CA ALA A 146 19.23 -5.25 -10.89
C ALA A 146 19.79 -5.15 -12.34
N MET A 147 18.95 -4.70 -13.27
CA MET A 147 19.31 -4.54 -14.68
C MET A 147 20.39 -3.45 -14.85
N VAL A 148 20.19 -2.27 -14.24
CA VAL A 148 21.15 -1.17 -14.32
C VAL A 148 22.50 -1.55 -13.71
N ILE A 149 22.48 -2.13 -12.50
CA ILE A 149 23.71 -2.56 -11.81
C ILE A 149 24.40 -3.65 -12.64
N GLY A 150 23.67 -4.64 -13.13
CA GLY A 150 24.22 -5.73 -13.94
C GLY A 150 24.90 -5.24 -15.21
N ILE A 151 24.20 -4.42 -16.00
CA ILE A 151 24.74 -3.91 -17.28
C ILE A 151 25.97 -3.01 -17.03
N ASN A 152 25.90 -2.13 -16.03
CA ASN A 152 27.02 -1.24 -15.71
C ASN A 152 28.23 -2.02 -15.20
N THR A 153 28.02 -3.06 -14.38
CA THR A 153 29.10 -3.92 -13.87
C THR A 153 29.77 -4.68 -15.01
N VAL A 154 28.98 -5.27 -15.91
CA VAL A 154 29.51 -5.93 -17.11
C VAL A 154 30.29 -4.94 -17.98
N GLY A 155 29.75 -3.74 -18.23
CA GLY A 155 30.43 -2.71 -18.97
C GLY A 155 31.78 -2.31 -18.36
N LEU A 156 31.83 -2.18 -17.03
CA LEU A 156 33.06 -1.85 -16.30
C LEU A 156 34.11 -2.96 -16.43
N ILE A 157 33.72 -4.23 -16.25
CA ILE A 157 34.63 -5.38 -16.38
C ILE A 157 35.19 -5.48 -17.80
N LEU A 158 34.33 -5.37 -18.81
CA LEU A 158 34.72 -5.40 -20.20
C LEU A 158 35.64 -4.20 -20.56
N GLY A 159 35.35 -3.01 -20.04
CA GLY A 159 36.20 -1.83 -20.20
C GLY A 159 37.59 -2.03 -19.62
N ALA A 160 37.69 -2.61 -18.44
CA ALA A 160 38.98 -2.89 -17.80
C ALA A 160 39.77 -3.99 -18.48
N ALA A 161 39.09 -5.03 -19.00
CA ALA A 161 39.74 -6.22 -19.59
C ALA A 161 40.14 -6.04 -21.05
N SER A 162 39.36 -5.32 -21.86
CA SER A 162 39.49 -5.29 -23.34
C SER A 162 39.63 -3.90 -23.95
N GLY A 163 39.66 -2.85 -23.13
CA GLY A 163 39.77 -1.49 -23.64
C GLY A 163 38.61 -1.08 -24.54
N ILE A 164 37.37 -1.33 -24.12
CA ILE A 164 36.17 -0.91 -24.87
C ILE A 164 36.26 0.57 -25.19
N SER A 165 35.93 0.93 -26.43
CA SER A 165 35.90 2.34 -26.87
C SER A 165 34.86 3.15 -26.06
N VAL A 166 35.10 4.43 -25.88
CA VAL A 166 34.17 5.37 -25.24
C VAL A 166 32.78 5.32 -25.88
N LEU A 167 32.73 5.13 -27.20
CA LEU A 167 31.48 5.00 -27.95
C LEU A 167 30.69 3.76 -27.54
N ALA A 168 31.35 2.60 -27.40
CA ALA A 168 30.70 1.36 -26.99
C ALA A 168 30.17 1.45 -25.55
N SER A 169 30.91 2.06 -24.64
CA SER A 169 30.45 2.31 -23.28
C SER A 169 29.22 3.22 -23.22
N ALA A 170 29.19 4.29 -24.02
CA ALA A 170 28.05 5.19 -24.12
C ALA A 170 26.82 4.49 -24.71
N LEU A 171 27.00 3.64 -25.71
CA LEU A 171 25.89 2.84 -26.28
C LEU A 171 25.31 1.85 -25.25
N MET A 172 26.15 1.17 -24.48
CA MET A 172 25.70 0.27 -23.42
C MET A 172 24.89 1.02 -22.35
N HIS A 173 25.34 2.19 -21.93
CA HIS A 173 24.62 3.02 -20.95
C HIS A 173 23.24 3.45 -21.48
N ASN A 174 23.18 3.94 -22.72
CA ASN A 174 21.91 4.35 -23.34
C ASN A 174 20.96 3.16 -23.53
N MET A 175 21.48 1.98 -23.91
CA MET A 175 20.67 0.76 -24.01
C MET A 175 20.08 0.36 -22.67
N SER A 176 20.86 0.46 -21.59
CA SER A 176 20.37 0.23 -20.22
C SER A 176 19.17 1.12 -19.88
N THR A 177 19.26 2.41 -20.21
CA THR A 177 18.17 3.36 -19.97
C THR A 177 16.91 3.00 -20.76
N ILE A 178 17.04 2.63 -22.03
CA ILE A 178 15.92 2.22 -22.87
C ILE A 178 15.25 0.96 -22.30
N LEU A 179 16.03 -0.02 -21.86
CA LEU A 179 15.50 -1.26 -21.28
C LEU A 179 14.74 -1.00 -19.98
N VAL A 180 15.24 -0.11 -19.12
CA VAL A 180 14.57 0.28 -17.87
C VAL A 180 13.24 0.97 -18.16
N VAL A 181 13.21 1.91 -19.10
CA VAL A 181 11.97 2.57 -19.52
C VAL A 181 10.98 1.57 -20.09
N ALA A 182 11.42 0.70 -21.00
CA ALA A 182 10.56 -0.32 -21.58
C ALA A 182 9.98 -1.28 -20.53
N ASN A 183 10.78 -1.69 -19.54
CA ASN A 183 10.31 -2.51 -18.42
C ASN A 183 9.27 -1.77 -17.55
N SER A 184 9.47 -0.46 -17.33
CA SER A 184 8.55 0.36 -16.54
C SER A 184 7.20 0.57 -17.22
N LEU A 185 7.14 0.59 -18.55
CA LEU A 185 5.89 0.69 -19.31
C LEU A 185 4.92 -0.48 -19.04
N ARG A 186 5.41 -1.60 -18.53
CA ARG A 186 4.56 -2.73 -18.13
C ARG A 186 3.54 -2.37 -17.04
N LEU A 187 3.80 -1.33 -16.24
CA LEU A 187 2.83 -0.84 -15.25
C LEU A 187 1.61 -0.18 -15.90
N MET A 188 1.73 0.34 -17.11
CA MET A 188 0.59 0.95 -17.82
C MET A 188 -0.45 -0.09 -18.27
N VAL A 189 -0.05 -1.34 -18.37
CA VAL A 189 -0.90 -2.47 -18.77
C VAL A 189 -1.31 -3.32 -17.56
N PHE A 190 -1.16 -2.77 -16.35
CA PHE A 190 -1.56 -3.47 -15.13
C PHE A 190 -3.08 -3.69 -15.14
N PRO A 191 -3.55 -4.94 -15.13
CA PRO A 191 -4.98 -5.21 -15.24
C PRO A 191 -5.68 -4.71 -13.96
N PRO A 192 -6.78 -3.93 -14.10
CA PRO A 192 -7.65 -3.65 -12.96
C PRO A 192 -8.23 -4.98 -12.43
N MET A 193 -8.64 -4.99 -11.17
CA MET A 193 -9.41 -6.13 -10.65
C MET A 193 -10.73 -6.20 -11.42
N GLU A 194 -10.99 -7.35 -12.03
CA GLU A 194 -12.32 -7.64 -12.58
C GLU A 194 -13.30 -7.64 -11.40
N GLY A 195 -14.29 -6.76 -11.49
CA GLY A 195 -15.32 -6.56 -10.48
C GLY A 195 -16.24 -7.76 -10.30
#